data_bc9d3e0cf641eb17f570a4c500728bbf
#
_entry.id   bc9d3e0cf641eb17f570a4c500728bbf
#
_cell.length_a   1.000
_cell.length_b   1.000
_cell.length_c   1.000
_cell.angle_alpha   90.00
_cell.angle_beta   90.00
_cell.angle_gamma   90.00
#
_symmetry.space_group_name_H-M   'P 1'
#
loop_
_entity.id
_entity.type
_entity.pdbx_description
1 polymer ?
#
loop_
_entity_poly.entity_id
_entity_poly.type
_entity_poly.pdbx_seq_one_letter_code
_entity_poly.pdbx_strand_id
1 'polypeptide(L)'
;MAELDPANPCFGCGGGNPRGMRLAFELDEANRRVIGQFRLGPEYQGATGFIHGGIIATVLDEVMSKVSRFSNVRAVTAELTVEYLRPVRVDEDLCVEGHSISRNGRVLYHEGEIRNAAGTVLARGRGRFVIIDPERYNRKNQATADTNATSSSADTRARS
;
A
#
# COMPACT_ATOMS: atom_id res chain seq x y z
N MET A 1 14.42 0.26 12.99
CA MET A 1 13.44 -0.39 12.06
C MET A 1 12.05 -0.14 12.60
N ALA A 2 11.13 0.33 11.76
CA ALA A 2 9.74 0.54 12.18
C ALA A 2 9.13 -0.83 12.56
N GLU A 3 8.54 -0.91 13.75
CA GLU A 3 7.89 -2.11 14.24
C GLU A 3 6.57 -2.33 13.49
N LEU A 4 6.33 -3.56 13.02
CA LEU A 4 5.10 -3.94 12.34
C LEU A 4 4.00 -4.17 13.39
N ASP A 5 2.86 -3.48 13.22
CA ASP A 5 1.69 -3.69 14.08
C ASP A 5 1.11 -5.10 13.86
N PRO A 6 1.15 -5.99 14.91
CA PRO A 6 0.63 -7.35 14.79
C PRO A 6 -0.89 -7.43 14.64
N ALA A 7 -1.62 -6.35 14.95
CA ALA A 7 -3.07 -6.28 14.78
C ALA A 7 -3.48 -5.81 13.36
N ASN A 8 -2.54 -5.31 12.56
CA ASN A 8 -2.82 -4.80 11.22
C ASN A 8 -2.89 -5.96 10.19
N PRO A 9 -4.06 -6.22 9.56
CA PRO A 9 -4.24 -7.29 8.57
C PRO A 9 -3.84 -6.90 7.14
N CYS A 10 -3.28 -5.70 6.91
CA CYS A 10 -2.93 -5.21 5.57
C CYS A 10 -2.00 -6.16 4.84
N PHE A 11 -2.27 -6.40 3.56
CA PHE A 11 -1.41 -7.24 2.72
C PHE A 11 -0.02 -6.62 2.52
N GLY A 12 0.08 -5.32 2.31
CA GLY A 12 1.36 -4.64 2.08
C GLY A 12 2.20 -4.49 3.36
N CYS A 13 1.64 -3.87 4.41
CA CYS A 13 2.40 -3.46 5.60
C CYS A 13 1.91 -4.06 6.92
N GLY A 14 1.04 -5.06 6.89
CA GLY A 14 0.46 -5.63 8.10
C GLY A 14 1.33 -6.71 8.73
N GLY A 15 1.64 -6.55 10.03
CA GLY A 15 2.30 -7.58 10.83
C GLY A 15 1.41 -8.79 11.12
N GLY A 16 0.08 -8.58 11.16
CA GLY A 16 -0.93 -9.61 11.42
C GLY A 16 -1.32 -10.47 10.22
N ASN A 17 -0.87 -10.13 9.01
CA ASN A 17 -1.16 -10.93 7.82
C ASN A 17 -0.02 -11.94 7.54
N PRO A 18 -0.23 -13.25 7.76
CA PRO A 18 0.83 -14.25 7.54
C PRO A 18 1.22 -14.42 6.07
N ARG A 19 0.38 -13.95 5.14
CA ARG A 19 0.62 -14.00 3.68
C ARG A 19 0.97 -12.63 3.11
N GLY A 20 1.10 -11.60 3.98
CA GLY A 20 1.43 -10.24 3.58
C GLY A 20 2.91 -10.04 3.30
N MET A 21 3.22 -8.95 2.63
CA MET A 21 4.58 -8.54 2.30
C MET A 21 5.37 -8.03 3.52
N ARG A 22 4.68 -7.57 4.57
CA ARG A 22 5.27 -7.04 5.81
C ARG A 22 6.26 -5.90 5.57
N LEU A 23 5.93 -5.00 4.65
CA LEU A 23 6.76 -3.84 4.34
C LEU A 23 6.81 -2.87 5.52
N ALA A 24 8.00 -2.57 5.99
CA ALA A 24 8.23 -1.61 7.07
C ALA A 24 8.69 -0.27 6.50
N PHE A 25 8.15 0.84 7.04
CA PHE A 25 8.45 2.19 6.58
C PHE A 25 8.78 3.10 7.76
N GLU A 26 9.69 4.01 7.55
CA GLU A 26 10.07 5.06 8.49
C GLU A 26 9.54 6.41 8.03
N LEU A 27 9.10 7.24 8.97
CA LEU A 27 8.68 8.61 8.71
C LEU A 27 9.85 9.54 9.01
N ASP A 28 10.40 10.17 7.99
CA ASP A 28 11.38 11.24 8.10
C ASP A 28 10.60 12.55 8.28
N GLU A 29 10.35 12.91 9.55
CA GLU A 29 9.59 14.09 9.93
C GLU A 29 10.26 15.37 9.48
N ALA A 30 11.60 15.41 9.52
CA ALA A 30 12.37 16.60 9.15
C ALA A 30 12.22 16.97 7.66
N ASN A 31 12.18 15.96 6.80
CA ASN A 31 12.04 16.13 5.35
C ASN A 31 10.63 15.82 4.84
N ARG A 32 9.70 15.45 5.74
CA ARG A 32 8.30 15.12 5.44
C ARG A 32 8.16 14.05 4.33
N ARG A 33 8.97 13.00 4.43
CA ARG A 33 8.97 11.86 3.50
C ARG A 33 8.87 10.54 4.24
N VAL A 34 8.36 9.54 3.56
CA VAL A 34 8.29 8.15 4.03
C VAL A 34 9.35 7.34 3.29
N ILE A 35 10.11 6.52 4.01
CA ILE A 35 11.19 5.73 3.45
C ILE A 35 10.98 4.27 3.84
N GLY A 36 11.24 3.35 2.90
CA GLY A 36 11.31 1.92 3.14
C GLY A 36 12.55 1.33 2.50
N GLN A 37 13.17 0.35 3.16
CA GLN A 37 14.29 -0.42 2.62
C GLN A 37 13.95 -1.89 2.73
N PHE A 38 14.02 -2.63 1.63
CA PHE A 38 13.68 -4.04 1.61
C PHE A 38 14.28 -4.76 0.40
N ARG A 39 14.17 -6.07 0.47
CA ARG A 39 14.55 -6.98 -0.61
C ARG A 39 13.36 -7.89 -0.87
N LEU A 40 12.95 -8.02 -2.13
CA LEU A 40 11.81 -8.83 -2.55
C LEU A 40 12.31 -10.15 -3.16
N GLY A 41 11.90 -11.26 -2.57
CA GLY A 41 12.32 -12.58 -2.98
C GLY A 41 11.59 -13.12 -4.21
N PRO A 42 11.94 -14.33 -4.66
CA PRO A 42 11.37 -14.96 -5.85
C PRO A 42 9.87 -15.26 -5.74
N GLU A 43 9.28 -15.29 -4.54
CA GLU A 43 7.83 -15.43 -4.31
C GLU A 43 7.02 -14.27 -4.88
N TYR A 44 7.67 -13.12 -5.14
CA TYR A 44 7.07 -11.90 -5.72
C TYR A 44 7.37 -11.75 -7.21
N GLN A 45 7.98 -12.73 -7.86
CA GLN A 45 8.34 -12.62 -9.27
C GLN A 45 7.13 -12.71 -10.21
N GLY A 46 7.23 -12.03 -11.35
CA GLY A 46 6.38 -12.20 -12.53
C GLY A 46 7.14 -13.02 -13.59
N ALA A 47 7.83 -12.34 -14.51
CA ALA A 47 8.79 -13.02 -15.36
C ALA A 47 10.00 -13.51 -14.55
N THR A 48 10.60 -14.62 -14.98
CA THR A 48 11.71 -15.26 -14.26
C THR A 48 12.84 -14.26 -13.95
N GLY A 49 13.17 -14.13 -12.67
CA GLY A 49 14.22 -13.25 -12.17
C GLY A 49 13.81 -11.78 -11.97
N PHE A 50 12.55 -11.41 -12.23
CA PHE A 50 12.06 -10.05 -12.08
C PHE A 50 10.79 -9.99 -11.23
N ILE A 51 10.70 -8.96 -10.39
CA ILE A 51 9.53 -8.69 -9.56
C ILE A 51 8.31 -8.34 -10.42
N HIS A 52 7.16 -8.90 -10.06
CA HIS A 52 5.90 -8.67 -10.75
C HIS A 52 5.49 -7.18 -10.66
N GLY A 53 5.00 -6.60 -11.76
CA GLY A 53 4.58 -5.19 -11.82
C GLY A 53 3.51 -4.82 -10.80
N GLY A 54 2.57 -5.72 -10.48
CA GLY A 54 1.57 -5.52 -9.43
C GLY A 54 2.19 -5.43 -8.03
N ILE A 55 3.28 -6.14 -7.75
CA ILE A 55 4.02 -6.03 -6.49
C ILE A 55 4.72 -4.67 -6.39
N ILE A 56 5.34 -4.20 -7.47
CA ILE A 56 5.93 -2.87 -7.57
C ILE A 56 4.88 -1.78 -7.32
N ALA A 57 3.69 -1.92 -7.91
CA ALA A 57 2.56 -1.02 -7.68
C ALA A 57 2.11 -1.04 -6.20
N THR A 58 2.05 -2.21 -5.56
CA THR A 58 1.73 -2.34 -4.13
C THR A 58 2.74 -1.60 -3.26
N VAL A 59 4.04 -1.74 -3.53
CA VAL A 59 5.10 -1.04 -2.78
C VAL A 59 4.95 0.48 -2.90
N LEU A 60 4.68 0.98 -4.11
CA LEU A 60 4.46 2.41 -4.37
C LEU A 60 3.17 2.92 -3.69
N ASP A 61 2.09 2.15 -3.75
CA ASP A 61 0.84 2.49 -3.06
C ASP A 61 1.05 2.58 -1.53
N GLU A 62 1.73 1.61 -0.95
CA GLU A 62 2.01 1.59 0.48
C GLU A 62 2.85 2.79 0.95
N VAL A 63 3.94 3.13 0.28
CA VAL A 63 4.77 4.27 0.67
C VAL A 63 3.99 5.59 0.56
N MET A 64 3.22 5.78 -0.53
CA MET A 64 2.43 6.98 -0.74
C MET A 64 1.26 7.11 0.24
N SER A 65 0.58 6.00 0.56
CA SER A 65 -0.53 6.01 1.53
C SER A 65 -0.08 6.50 2.91
N LYS A 66 1.15 6.14 3.32
CA LYS A 66 1.72 6.54 4.62
C LYS A 66 2.11 8.02 4.69
N VAL A 67 2.31 8.69 3.55
CA VAL A 67 2.54 10.15 3.51
C VAL A 67 1.37 10.93 4.13
N SER A 68 0.14 10.39 4.04
CA SER A 68 -1.04 10.99 4.66
C SER A 68 -0.93 11.15 6.19
N ARG A 69 -0.04 10.38 6.85
CA ARG A 69 0.22 10.47 8.30
C ARG A 69 0.77 11.84 8.72
N PHE A 70 1.55 12.50 7.87
CA PHE A 70 2.05 13.86 8.12
C PHE A 70 0.93 14.92 8.22
N SER A 71 -0.25 14.61 7.73
CA SER A 71 -1.45 15.45 7.84
C SER A 71 -2.42 14.94 8.91
N ASN A 72 -2.06 13.90 9.67
CA ASN A 72 -2.90 13.24 10.68
C ASN A 72 -4.30 12.88 10.15
N VAL A 73 -4.38 12.37 8.91
CA VAL A 73 -5.62 11.95 8.27
C VAL A 73 -5.53 10.50 7.80
N ARG A 74 -6.69 9.85 7.70
CA ARG A 74 -6.83 8.58 7.01
C ARG A 74 -7.34 8.83 5.59
N ALA A 75 -6.68 8.24 4.62
CA ALA A 75 -7.06 8.35 3.22
C ALA A 75 -7.01 6.97 2.56
N VAL A 76 -7.78 6.79 1.50
CA VAL A 76 -7.79 5.60 0.66
C VAL A 76 -7.36 5.97 -0.74
N THR A 77 -6.68 5.06 -1.40
CA THR A 77 -6.25 5.21 -2.79
C THR A 77 -7.46 5.24 -3.71
N ALA A 78 -7.57 6.29 -4.50
CA ALA A 78 -8.62 6.46 -5.49
C ALA A 78 -8.09 6.30 -6.92
N GLU A 79 -6.80 6.55 -7.10
CA GLU A 79 -6.13 6.40 -8.39
C GLU A 79 -4.64 6.18 -8.15
N LEU A 80 -4.04 5.30 -8.94
CA LEU A 80 -2.62 5.02 -8.91
C LEU A 80 -2.11 4.93 -10.35
N THR A 81 -1.13 5.76 -10.70
CA THR A 81 -0.39 5.68 -11.95
C THR A 81 1.02 5.21 -11.65
N VAL A 82 1.49 4.17 -12.34
CA VAL A 82 2.84 3.63 -12.17
C VAL A 82 3.58 3.66 -13.49
N GLU A 83 4.78 4.21 -13.44
CA GLU A 83 5.73 4.23 -14.55
C GLU A 83 6.86 3.24 -14.24
N TYR A 84 6.99 2.20 -15.05
CA TYR A 84 8.02 1.17 -14.95
C TYR A 84 9.21 1.55 -15.84
N LEU A 85 10.24 2.11 -15.24
CA LEU A 85 11.39 2.65 -15.97
C LEU A 85 12.45 1.58 -16.26
N ARG A 86 12.62 0.63 -15.33
CA ARG A 86 13.59 -0.46 -15.43
C ARG A 86 13.06 -1.70 -14.71
N PRO A 87 13.44 -2.91 -15.16
CA PRO A 87 13.10 -4.13 -14.44
C PRO A 87 13.68 -4.13 -13.03
N VAL A 88 12.87 -4.53 -12.05
CA VAL A 88 13.31 -4.78 -10.67
C VAL A 88 13.67 -6.24 -10.55
N ARG A 89 14.92 -6.56 -10.16
CA ARG A 89 15.37 -7.94 -10.00
C ARG A 89 14.91 -8.52 -8.65
N VAL A 90 14.70 -9.82 -8.62
CA VAL A 90 14.52 -10.54 -7.34
C VAL A 90 15.79 -10.41 -6.51
N ASP A 91 15.65 -10.36 -5.19
CA ASP A 91 16.76 -10.27 -4.21
C ASP A 91 17.67 -9.03 -4.38
N GLU A 92 17.21 -8.00 -5.11
CA GLU A 92 17.89 -6.71 -5.21
C GLU A 92 17.58 -5.85 -3.98
N ASP A 93 18.58 -5.12 -3.47
CA ASP A 93 18.35 -4.13 -2.41
C ASP A 93 17.65 -2.91 -2.97
N LEU A 94 16.49 -2.61 -2.41
CA LEU A 94 15.60 -1.54 -2.84
C LEU A 94 15.41 -0.51 -1.75
N CYS A 95 15.39 0.76 -2.16
CA CYS A 95 14.93 1.88 -1.36
C CYS A 95 13.70 2.48 -2.03
N VAL A 96 12.62 2.66 -1.27
CA VAL A 96 11.44 3.39 -1.73
C VAL A 96 11.26 4.65 -0.90
N GLU A 97 10.88 5.72 -1.56
CA GLU A 97 10.59 7.01 -0.93
C GLU A 97 9.27 7.55 -1.43
N GLY A 98 8.47 8.14 -0.53
CA GLY A 98 7.22 8.81 -0.85
C GLY A 98 7.11 10.18 -0.20
N HIS A 99 6.50 11.13 -0.90
CA HIS A 99 6.27 12.49 -0.43
C HIS A 99 4.97 13.09 -0.98
N SER A 100 4.52 14.18 -0.37
CA SER A 100 3.32 14.89 -0.79
C SER A 100 3.62 15.88 -1.90
N ILE A 101 2.78 15.92 -2.92
CA ILE A 101 2.80 16.93 -3.99
C ILE A 101 1.89 18.09 -3.63
N SER A 102 0.61 17.77 -3.35
CA SER A 102 -0.41 18.80 -3.13
C SER A 102 -1.63 18.24 -2.38
N ARG A 103 -2.47 19.15 -1.91
CA ARG A 103 -3.77 18.84 -1.31
C ARG A 103 -4.83 19.80 -1.85
N ASN A 104 -5.98 19.25 -2.22
CA ASN A 104 -7.17 20.03 -2.58
C ASN A 104 -8.37 19.52 -1.78
N GLY A 105 -8.73 20.22 -0.71
CA GLY A 105 -9.79 19.83 0.21
C GLY A 105 -9.54 18.44 0.80
N ARG A 106 -10.37 17.46 0.41
CA ARG A 106 -10.27 16.06 0.83
C ARG A 106 -9.39 15.18 -0.07
N VAL A 107 -8.83 15.74 -1.13
CA VAL A 107 -8.01 15.01 -2.09
C VAL A 107 -6.53 15.33 -1.84
N LEU A 108 -5.74 14.28 -1.71
CA LEU A 108 -4.29 14.34 -1.54
C LEU A 108 -3.63 13.77 -2.78
N TYR A 109 -2.53 14.38 -3.20
CA TYR A 109 -1.68 13.90 -4.29
C TYR A 109 -0.29 13.63 -3.75
N HIS A 110 0.19 12.41 -3.97
CA HIS A 110 1.49 11.94 -3.50
C HIS A 110 2.29 11.34 -4.65
N GLU A 111 3.59 11.39 -4.53
CA GLU A 111 4.54 10.70 -5.42
C GLU A 111 5.38 9.70 -4.63
N GLY A 112 5.84 8.65 -5.32
CA GLY A 112 6.78 7.68 -4.79
C GLY A 112 7.74 7.19 -5.85
N GLU A 113 8.96 6.85 -5.43
CA GLU A 113 9.98 6.26 -6.30
C GLU A 113 10.60 5.04 -5.65
N ILE A 114 10.92 4.04 -6.48
CA ILE A 114 11.74 2.89 -6.09
C ILE A 114 13.10 3.03 -6.77
N ARG A 115 14.17 2.88 -5.97
CA ARG A 115 15.57 2.94 -6.41
C ARG A 115 16.31 1.69 -5.97
N ASN A 116 17.30 1.29 -6.75
CA ASN A 116 18.25 0.26 -6.32
C ASN A 116 19.41 0.87 -5.49
N ALA A 117 20.30 0.00 -5.01
CA ALA A 117 21.46 0.40 -4.19
C ALA A 117 22.41 1.39 -4.91
N ALA A 118 22.43 1.40 -6.25
CA ALA A 118 23.20 2.37 -7.03
C ALA A 118 22.49 3.75 -7.18
N GLY A 119 21.28 3.92 -6.57
CA GLY A 119 20.49 5.13 -6.69
C GLY A 119 19.71 5.27 -8.01
N THR A 120 19.74 4.25 -8.86
CA THR A 120 19.00 4.25 -10.12
C THR A 120 17.51 4.10 -9.86
N VAL A 121 16.68 5.00 -10.42
CA VAL A 121 15.22 4.90 -10.36
C VAL A 121 14.75 3.76 -11.24
N LEU A 122 14.01 2.83 -10.63
CA LEU A 122 13.46 1.64 -11.30
C LEU A 122 11.98 1.83 -11.64
N ALA A 123 11.23 2.48 -10.75
CA ALA A 123 9.81 2.79 -10.96
C ALA A 123 9.42 4.08 -10.24
N ARG A 124 8.38 4.74 -10.74
CA ARG A 124 7.72 5.91 -10.14
C ARG A 124 6.23 5.68 -10.01
N GLY A 125 5.64 6.25 -8.97
CA GLY A 125 4.21 6.26 -8.77
C GLY A 125 3.68 7.65 -8.50
N ARG A 126 2.46 7.93 -8.99
CA ARG A 126 1.64 9.06 -8.59
C ARG A 126 0.30 8.55 -8.13
N GLY A 127 -0.10 8.97 -6.94
CA GLY A 127 -1.34 8.53 -6.32
C GLY A 127 -2.25 9.71 -6.00
N ARG A 128 -3.54 9.50 -6.22
CA ARG A 128 -4.62 10.36 -5.74
C ARG A 128 -5.34 9.61 -4.62
N PHE A 129 -5.33 10.22 -3.44
CA PHE A 129 -5.90 9.67 -2.21
C PHE A 129 -7.06 10.52 -1.75
N VAL A 130 -8.10 9.91 -1.21
CA VAL A 130 -9.28 10.61 -0.70
C VAL A 130 -9.36 10.42 0.81
N ILE A 131 -9.40 11.52 1.54
CA ILE A 131 -9.57 11.53 3.00
C ILE A 131 -10.94 10.93 3.32
N ILE A 132 -10.94 9.92 4.18
CA ILE A 132 -12.14 9.26 4.68
C ILE A 132 -12.41 9.67 6.12
N ASP A 133 -13.70 9.72 6.47
CA ASP A 133 -14.15 9.71 7.85
C ASP A 133 -14.16 8.27 8.34
N PRO A 134 -13.29 7.90 9.32
CA PRO A 134 -13.18 6.52 9.78
C PRO A 134 -14.48 5.95 10.33
N GLU A 135 -15.27 6.76 11.04
CA GLU A 135 -16.53 6.30 11.63
C GLU A 135 -17.57 5.99 10.55
N ARG A 136 -17.69 6.89 9.56
CA ARG A 136 -18.62 6.68 8.44
C ARG A 136 -18.19 5.50 7.56
N TYR A 137 -16.88 5.30 7.37
CA TYR A 137 -16.33 4.18 6.61
C TYR A 137 -16.62 2.85 7.30
N ASN A 138 -16.38 2.75 8.61
CA ASN A 138 -16.60 1.54 9.40
C ASN A 138 -18.09 1.17 9.47
N ARG A 139 -18.99 2.14 9.65
CA ARG A 139 -20.45 1.90 9.65
C ARG A 139 -20.96 1.33 8.33
N LYS A 140 -20.46 1.83 7.20
CA LYS A 140 -20.84 1.29 5.88
C LYS A 140 -20.36 -0.15 5.69
N ASN A 141 -19.14 -0.47 6.12
CA ASN A 141 -18.59 -1.82 5.96
C ASN A 141 -19.29 -2.84 6.86
N GLN A 142 -19.70 -2.46 8.07
CA GLN A 142 -20.50 -3.32 8.96
C GLN A 142 -21.88 -3.61 8.34
N ALA A 143 -22.59 -2.61 7.85
CA ALA A 143 -23.88 -2.80 7.20
C ALA A 143 -23.81 -3.74 5.97
N THR A 144 -22.72 -3.67 5.20
CA THR A 144 -22.49 -4.56 4.05
C THR A 144 -22.16 -6.00 4.47
N ALA A 145 -21.43 -6.18 5.55
CA ALA A 145 -21.12 -7.50 6.10
C ALA A 145 -22.37 -8.20 6.63
N ASP A 146 -23.25 -7.48 7.33
CA ASP A 146 -24.51 -7.99 7.88
C ASP A 146 -25.48 -8.40 6.76
N THR A 147 -25.52 -7.65 5.66
CA THR A 147 -26.37 -7.96 4.49
C THR A 147 -25.92 -9.24 3.77
N ASN A 148 -24.60 -9.44 3.66
CA ASN A 148 -24.03 -10.64 3.04
C ASN A 148 -24.20 -11.90 3.93
N ALA A 149 -24.14 -11.75 5.25
CA ALA A 149 -24.36 -12.86 6.19
C ALA A 149 -25.81 -13.37 6.16
N THR A 150 -26.80 -12.48 6.00
CA THR A 150 -28.22 -12.83 5.90
C THR A 150 -28.57 -13.48 4.56
N SER A 151 -27.93 -13.12 3.46
CA SER A 151 -28.18 -13.73 2.14
C SER A 151 -27.61 -15.16 2.03
N SER A 152 -26.48 -15.44 2.71
CA SER A 152 -25.87 -16.79 2.73
C SER A 152 -26.67 -17.81 3.53
N SER A 153 -27.43 -17.40 4.56
CA SER A 153 -28.25 -18.29 5.38
C SER A 153 -29.59 -18.68 4.73
N ALA A 154 -30.05 -17.93 3.74
CA ALA A 154 -31.30 -18.22 3.03
C ALA A 154 -31.15 -19.30 1.96
N ASP A 155 -29.98 -19.45 1.37
CA ASP A 155 -29.72 -20.40 0.27
C ASP A 155 -29.51 -21.86 0.76
N THR A 156 -29.19 -22.05 2.04
CA THR A 156 -28.99 -23.37 2.64
C THR A 156 -30.30 -24.07 3.03
N ARG A 157 -31.43 -23.33 3.13
CA ARG A 157 -32.77 -23.89 3.47
C ARG A 157 -33.59 -24.35 2.28
N ALA A 158 -33.19 -24.04 1.04
CA ALA A 158 -33.91 -24.38 -0.18
C ALA A 158 -33.44 -25.71 -0.82
N ARG A 159 -32.51 -26.46 -0.21
CA ARG A 159 -31.98 -27.74 -0.70
C ARG A 159 -32.12 -28.89 0.30
N SER A 160 -33.23 -28.95 1.01
CA SER A 160 -33.59 -30.12 1.84
C SER A 160 -34.95 -30.67 1.39
#